data_a27c0055087f18f0341203da2f9407da
#
_entry.id   a27c0055087f18f0341203da2f9407da
#
_cell.length_a   1.000
_cell.length_b   1.000
_cell.length_c   1.000
_cell.angle_alpha   90.00
_cell.angle_beta   90.00
_cell.angle_gamma   90.00
#
_symmetry.space_group_name_H-M   'P 1'
#
loop_
_entity.id
_entity.type
_entity.pdbx_description
1 polymer ?
#
loop_
_entity_poly.entity_id
_entity_poly.type
_entity_poly.pdbx_seq_one_letter_code
_entity_poly.pdbx_strand_id
1 'polypeptide(L)'
;MIEELGLDHIPLLRGGACEGDYESEASDFLAEMADRCRGEIFLLATGSLTNVYGAFLKDRSFFENLAGVCLMGGITQTLYINGKIMNELNFSCDSSAALGVIREAKNLSIVTGNNCLKAFFSHEGHRQRLGGSKTGIARYIDEKTSYWYDCMKKYDIEGFYN
;
A
#
# COMPACT_ATOMS: atom_id res chain seq x y z
N MET A 1 14.97 -6.44 -8.14
CA MET A 1 14.21 -5.36 -8.82
C MET A 1 14.83 -3.98 -8.58
N ILE A 2 15.03 -3.54 -7.33
CA ILE A 2 15.67 -2.24 -7.02
C ILE A 2 17.06 -2.16 -7.65
N GLU A 3 17.91 -3.17 -7.45
CA GLU A 3 19.24 -3.31 -8.05
C GLU A 3 19.22 -3.28 -9.59
N GLU A 4 18.29 -4.04 -10.20
CA GLU A 4 18.14 -4.09 -11.67
C GLU A 4 17.72 -2.74 -12.29
N LEU A 5 17.12 -1.86 -11.47
CA LEU A 5 16.72 -0.52 -11.87
C LEU A 5 17.77 0.54 -11.54
N GLY A 6 18.89 0.19 -10.90
CA GLY A 6 19.90 1.13 -10.43
C GLY A 6 19.38 2.06 -9.32
N LEU A 7 18.43 1.58 -8.53
CA LEU A 7 17.76 2.32 -7.44
C LEU A 7 18.27 1.92 -6.06
N ASP A 8 19.51 1.41 -5.97
CA ASP A 8 20.12 0.93 -4.71
C ASP A 8 20.26 2.04 -3.65
N HIS A 9 20.17 3.29 -4.08
CA HIS A 9 20.18 4.45 -3.20
C HIS A 9 18.83 4.66 -2.46
N ILE A 10 17.76 3.96 -2.87
CA ILE A 10 16.46 4.03 -2.19
C ILE A 10 16.44 2.99 -1.07
N PRO A 11 16.27 3.41 0.19
CA PRO A 11 16.26 2.49 1.31
C PRO A 11 15.06 1.55 1.23
N LEU A 12 15.30 0.26 1.40
CA LEU A 12 14.30 -0.78 1.56
C LEU A 12 14.43 -1.34 2.97
N LEU A 13 13.43 -1.14 3.79
CA LEU A 13 13.48 -1.44 5.21
C LEU A 13 12.47 -2.54 5.56
N ARG A 14 12.81 -3.35 6.55
CA ARG A 14 11.93 -4.39 7.06
C ARG A 14 10.82 -3.77 7.90
N GLY A 15 9.57 -4.07 7.54
CA GLY A 15 8.39 -3.74 8.33
C GLY A 15 8.05 -4.77 9.39
N GLY A 16 7.02 -4.50 10.19
CA GLY A 16 6.44 -5.45 11.14
C GLY A 16 5.98 -6.73 10.45
N ALA A 17 6.20 -7.87 11.11
CA ALA A 17 5.95 -9.19 10.54
C ALA A 17 4.47 -9.62 10.61
N CYS A 18 3.69 -9.02 11.50
CA CYS A 18 2.27 -9.35 11.72
C CYS A 18 1.51 -8.19 12.36
N GLU A 19 0.22 -8.38 12.57
CA GLU A 19 -0.63 -7.47 13.36
C GLU A 19 -0.02 -7.22 14.74
N GLY A 20 0.07 -5.96 15.14
CA GLY A 20 0.61 -5.55 16.44
C GLY A 20 2.14 -5.52 16.53
N ASP A 21 2.86 -5.91 15.50
CA ASP A 21 4.33 -5.82 15.47
C ASP A 21 4.76 -4.39 15.07
N TYR A 22 4.66 -3.47 16.04
CA TYR A 22 4.87 -2.04 15.83
C TYR A 22 6.34 -1.62 15.87
N GLU A 23 7.23 -2.49 16.34
CA GLU A 23 8.66 -2.22 16.42
C GLU A 23 9.39 -2.80 15.22
N SER A 24 9.77 -1.95 14.27
CA SER A 24 10.44 -2.36 13.04
C SER A 24 11.39 -1.29 12.52
N GLU A 25 12.35 -1.70 11.68
CA GLU A 25 13.24 -0.76 10.98
C GLU A 25 12.45 0.30 10.20
N ALA A 26 11.33 -0.09 9.59
CA ALA A 26 10.46 0.83 8.84
C ALA A 26 9.78 1.84 9.77
N SER A 27 9.27 1.41 10.94
CA SER A 27 8.66 2.30 11.92
C SER A 27 9.68 3.30 12.47
N ASP A 28 10.89 2.84 12.75
CA ASP A 28 12.00 3.66 13.24
C ASP A 28 12.38 4.72 12.22
N PHE A 29 12.57 4.31 10.99
CA PHE A 29 12.92 5.21 9.89
C PHE A 29 11.84 6.26 9.62
N LEU A 30 10.56 5.85 9.63
CA LEU A 30 9.44 6.78 9.44
C LEU A 30 9.42 7.87 10.52
N ALA A 31 9.58 7.49 11.79
CA ALA A 31 9.62 8.43 12.91
C ALA A 31 10.82 9.38 12.80
N GLU A 32 12.02 8.85 12.52
CA GLU A 32 13.23 9.64 12.34
C GLU A 32 13.10 10.65 11.20
N MET A 33 12.61 10.19 10.04
CA MET A 33 12.48 11.06 8.87
C MET A 33 11.45 12.16 9.07
N ALA A 34 10.33 11.87 9.71
CA ALA A 34 9.32 12.87 10.03
C ALA A 34 9.87 13.95 10.98
N ASP A 35 10.70 13.57 11.96
CA ASP A 35 11.34 14.52 12.87
C ASP A 35 12.40 15.38 12.17
N ARG A 36 13.21 14.77 11.30
CA ARG A 36 14.29 15.47 10.56
C ARG A 36 13.79 16.42 9.48
N CYS A 37 12.68 16.08 8.81
CA CYS A 37 12.15 16.80 7.66
C CYS A 37 10.73 17.32 7.94
N ARG A 38 10.58 18.03 9.07
CA ARG A 38 9.28 18.51 9.56
C ARG A 38 8.54 19.36 8.54
N GLY A 39 7.31 18.96 8.22
CA GLY A 39 6.44 19.65 7.30
C GLY A 39 6.77 19.48 5.83
N GLU A 40 7.77 18.66 5.48
CA GLU A 40 8.21 18.46 4.10
C GLU A 40 7.76 17.11 3.51
N ILE A 41 7.43 16.13 4.37
CA ILE A 41 7.14 14.76 3.94
C ILE A 41 5.64 14.54 3.79
N PHE A 42 5.20 14.08 2.60
CA PHE A 42 3.93 13.42 2.40
C PHE A 42 4.10 11.91 2.52
N LEU A 43 3.38 11.29 3.44
CA LEU A 43 3.36 9.85 3.60
C LEU A 43 2.29 9.24 2.70
N LEU A 44 2.69 8.31 1.83
CA LEU A 44 1.78 7.45 1.06
C LEU A 44 1.84 6.03 1.62
N ALA A 45 0.73 5.55 2.19
CA ALA A 45 0.61 4.20 2.72
C ALA A 45 -0.41 3.38 1.91
N THR A 46 0.08 2.37 1.21
CA THR A 46 -0.70 1.51 0.30
C THR A 46 -0.79 0.05 0.76
N GLY A 47 -0.55 -0.20 2.03
CA GLY A 47 -0.60 -1.51 2.68
C GLY A 47 -1.12 -1.41 4.11
N SER A 48 -0.82 -2.44 4.92
CA SER A 48 -1.13 -2.42 6.35
C SER A 48 -0.51 -1.20 7.05
N LEU A 49 -1.23 -0.64 8.02
CA LEU A 49 -0.81 0.56 8.75
C LEU A 49 0.05 0.26 10.00
N THR A 50 0.46 -0.99 10.18
CA THR A 50 1.29 -1.43 11.31
C THR A 50 2.53 -0.56 11.51
N ASN A 51 3.31 -0.33 10.45
CA ASN A 51 4.53 0.48 10.53
C ASN A 51 4.23 1.97 10.78
N VAL A 52 3.16 2.50 10.18
CA VAL A 52 2.75 3.90 10.36
C VAL A 52 2.31 4.15 11.79
N TYR A 53 1.54 3.23 12.36
CA TYR A 53 1.13 3.32 13.76
C TYR A 53 2.32 3.11 14.71
N GLY A 54 3.23 2.20 14.36
CA GLY A 54 4.49 2.00 15.09
C GLY A 54 5.32 3.29 15.17
N ALA A 55 5.46 4.02 14.07
CA ALA A 55 6.14 5.31 14.05
C ALA A 55 5.46 6.34 14.98
N PHE A 56 4.13 6.41 15.01
CA PHE A 56 3.38 7.26 15.92
C PHE A 56 3.52 6.82 17.39
N LEU A 57 3.58 5.52 17.65
CA LEU A 57 3.80 5.04 19.03
C LEU A 57 5.19 5.42 19.54
N LYS A 58 6.18 5.43 18.66
CA LYS A 58 7.56 5.82 18.95
C LYS A 58 7.71 7.33 19.15
N ASP A 59 7.09 8.12 18.29
CA ASP A 59 7.07 9.59 18.39
C ASP A 59 5.63 10.12 18.25
N ARG A 60 5.06 10.62 19.34
CA ARG A 60 3.70 11.15 19.39
C ARG A 60 3.50 12.40 18.53
N SER A 61 4.56 13.07 18.15
CA SER A 61 4.54 14.21 17.21
C SER A 61 4.63 13.79 15.74
N PHE A 62 4.73 12.48 15.44
CA PHE A 62 4.92 11.95 14.10
C PHE A 62 3.98 12.55 13.06
N PHE A 63 2.67 12.49 13.30
CA PHE A 63 1.69 13.03 12.35
C PHE A 63 1.68 14.56 12.26
N GLU A 64 2.10 15.25 13.32
CA GLU A 64 2.24 16.72 13.32
C GLU A 64 3.46 17.16 12.49
N ASN A 65 4.47 16.31 12.41
CA ASN A 65 5.69 16.55 11.65
C ASN A 65 5.53 16.26 10.15
N LEU A 66 4.45 15.59 9.72
CA LEU A 66 4.19 15.31 8.30
C LEU A 66 3.44 16.48 7.63
N ALA A 67 3.75 16.74 6.36
CA ALA A 67 2.98 17.65 5.51
C ALA A 67 1.57 17.12 5.22
N GLY A 68 1.43 15.79 5.12
CA GLY A 68 0.16 15.12 4.96
C GLY A 68 0.30 13.61 4.88
N VAL A 69 -0.83 12.93 4.98
CA VAL A 69 -0.92 11.47 4.93
C VAL A 69 -1.99 11.06 3.91
N CYS A 70 -1.62 10.19 2.99
CA CYS A 70 -2.54 9.57 2.05
C CYS A 70 -2.51 8.06 2.24
N LEU A 71 -3.67 7.47 2.51
CA LEU A 71 -3.82 6.04 2.73
C LEU A 71 -4.66 5.41 1.63
N MET A 72 -4.33 4.18 1.26
CA MET A 72 -5.27 3.30 0.57
C MET A 72 -5.75 2.23 1.54
N GLY A 73 -7.06 2.20 1.81
CA GLY A 73 -7.65 1.19 2.69
C GLY A 73 -9.04 1.56 3.18
N GLY A 74 -9.66 0.62 3.87
CA GLY A 74 -11.01 0.76 4.39
C GLY A 74 -12.09 0.72 3.32
N ILE A 75 -13.33 0.71 3.77
CA ILE A 75 -14.53 0.69 2.92
C ILE A 75 -15.57 1.66 3.45
N THR A 76 -16.33 2.26 2.55
CA THR A 76 -17.51 3.10 2.88
C THR A 76 -18.83 2.33 2.79
N GLN A 77 -18.81 1.22 2.05
CA GLN A 77 -19.91 0.28 1.92
C GLN A 77 -19.34 -1.09 1.55
N THR A 78 -20.13 -2.15 1.73
CA THR A 78 -19.69 -3.50 1.36
C THR A 78 -19.15 -3.54 -0.07
N LEU A 79 -17.95 -4.09 -0.23
CA LEU A 79 -17.34 -4.29 -1.54
C LEU A 79 -17.94 -5.51 -2.22
N TYR A 80 -18.46 -5.32 -3.42
CA TYR A 80 -18.92 -6.40 -4.29
C TYR A 80 -18.14 -6.41 -5.59
N ILE A 81 -17.62 -7.58 -5.94
CA ILE A 81 -17.01 -7.83 -7.25
C ILE A 81 -17.70 -9.05 -7.85
N ASN A 82 -18.37 -8.87 -8.98
CA ASN A 82 -19.17 -9.93 -9.63
C ASN A 82 -20.17 -10.62 -8.67
N GLY A 83 -20.83 -9.82 -7.83
CA GLY A 83 -21.81 -10.32 -6.86
C GLY A 83 -21.23 -11.05 -5.64
N LYS A 84 -19.91 -11.16 -5.52
CA LYS A 84 -19.20 -11.74 -4.36
C LYS A 84 -18.73 -10.63 -3.44
N ILE A 85 -18.86 -10.82 -2.13
CA ILE A 85 -18.33 -9.91 -1.12
C ILE A 85 -16.80 -10.07 -1.10
N MET A 86 -16.11 -8.95 -1.20
CA MET A 86 -14.65 -8.87 -1.08
C MET A 86 -14.28 -8.12 0.21
N ASN A 87 -13.30 -8.63 0.92
CA ASN A 87 -12.73 -7.95 2.08
C ASN A 87 -11.66 -6.96 1.61
N GLU A 88 -11.66 -5.79 2.21
CA GLU A 88 -10.56 -4.86 2.07
C GLU A 88 -9.38 -5.35 2.92
N LEU A 89 -8.19 -5.42 2.33
CA LEU A 89 -7.05 -6.08 2.93
C LEU A 89 -6.24 -5.16 3.86
N ASN A 90 -5.97 -3.92 3.43
CA ASN A 90 -4.97 -3.08 4.06
C ASN A 90 -5.30 -2.73 5.52
N PHE A 91 -6.53 -2.32 5.79
CA PHE A 91 -6.96 -2.02 7.16
C PHE A 91 -7.29 -3.29 7.96
N SER A 92 -7.71 -4.35 7.26
CA SER A 92 -8.03 -5.63 7.91
C SER A 92 -6.78 -6.37 8.41
N CYS A 93 -5.61 -6.15 7.81
CA CYS A 93 -4.36 -6.76 8.26
C CYS A 93 -3.91 -6.30 9.65
N ASP A 94 -4.31 -5.08 10.07
CA ASP A 94 -4.07 -4.55 11.41
C ASP A 94 -5.12 -3.47 11.70
N SER A 95 -6.28 -3.91 12.15
CA SER A 95 -7.41 -3.03 12.40
C SER A 95 -7.16 -2.06 13.56
N SER A 96 -6.37 -2.46 14.53
CA SER A 96 -5.97 -1.61 15.66
C SER A 96 -5.08 -0.48 15.21
N ALA A 97 -4.07 -0.77 14.38
CA ALA A 97 -3.22 0.23 13.77
C ALA A 97 -4.02 1.18 12.87
N ALA A 98 -4.91 0.64 12.04
CA ALA A 98 -5.76 1.44 11.15
C ALA A 98 -6.63 2.43 11.95
N LEU A 99 -7.27 1.96 13.01
CA LEU A 99 -8.07 2.82 13.90
C LEU A 99 -7.21 3.90 14.58
N GLY A 100 -6.02 3.53 15.07
CA GLY A 100 -5.09 4.45 15.68
C GLY A 100 -4.64 5.55 14.71
N VAL A 101 -4.22 5.17 13.50
CA VAL A 101 -3.80 6.13 12.48
C VAL A 101 -4.94 7.08 12.09
N ILE A 102 -6.16 6.57 11.86
CA ILE A 102 -7.32 7.40 11.50
C ILE A 102 -7.67 8.42 12.60
N ARG A 103 -7.50 8.07 13.87
CA ARG A 103 -7.79 8.95 15.00
C ARG A 103 -6.75 10.05 15.19
N GLU A 104 -5.50 9.73 14.94
CA GLU A 104 -4.37 10.57 15.33
C GLU A 104 -3.78 11.37 14.15
N ALA A 105 -3.91 10.87 12.91
CA ALA A 105 -3.32 11.51 11.74
C ALA A 105 -3.97 12.87 11.46
N LYS A 106 -3.12 13.86 11.16
CA LYS A 106 -3.50 15.19 10.67
C LYS A 106 -3.42 15.21 9.13
N ASN A 107 -4.16 16.11 8.49
CA ASN A 107 -4.15 16.25 7.01
C ASN A 107 -4.26 14.91 6.29
N LEU A 108 -5.25 14.10 6.71
CA LEU A 108 -5.45 12.73 6.25
C LEU A 108 -6.37 12.69 5.03
N SER A 109 -5.92 12.01 3.99
CA SER A 109 -6.72 11.62 2.83
C SER A 109 -6.79 10.10 2.72
N ILE A 110 -7.97 9.55 2.45
CA ILE A 110 -8.17 8.10 2.33
C ILE A 110 -8.79 7.76 0.97
N VAL A 111 -8.11 6.91 0.21
CA VAL A 111 -8.67 6.26 -0.98
C VAL A 111 -9.22 4.91 -0.54
N THR A 112 -10.53 4.78 -0.52
CA THR A 112 -11.17 3.53 -0.04
C THR A 112 -11.18 2.45 -1.11
N GLY A 113 -11.31 1.19 -0.71
CA GLY A 113 -11.48 0.05 -1.61
C GLY A 113 -12.64 0.25 -2.61
N ASN A 114 -13.73 0.94 -2.20
CA ASN A 114 -14.83 1.29 -3.12
C ASN A 114 -14.37 2.21 -4.26
N ASN A 115 -13.41 3.12 -4.00
CA ASN A 115 -12.84 3.96 -5.05
C ASN A 115 -11.89 3.19 -5.96
N CYS A 116 -11.16 2.22 -5.41
CA CYS A 116 -10.24 1.37 -6.18
C CYS A 116 -10.96 0.52 -7.23
N LEU A 117 -12.24 0.19 -7.04
CA LEU A 117 -13.04 -0.51 -8.05
C LEU A 117 -13.17 0.24 -9.38
N LYS A 118 -12.84 1.53 -9.42
CA LYS A 118 -12.81 2.34 -10.64
C LYS A 118 -11.48 2.24 -11.39
N ALA A 119 -10.44 1.70 -10.78
CA ALA A 119 -9.10 1.55 -11.34
C ALA A 119 -8.83 0.07 -11.66
N PHE A 120 -9.38 -0.39 -12.76
CA PHE A 120 -9.29 -1.78 -13.19
C PHE A 120 -8.17 -2.00 -14.21
N PHE A 121 -7.33 -2.99 -13.97
CA PHE A 121 -6.31 -3.47 -14.88
C PHE A 121 -6.72 -4.81 -15.48
N SER A 122 -7.16 -4.82 -16.74
CA SER A 122 -7.46 -6.06 -17.43
C SER A 122 -6.18 -6.80 -17.83
N HIS A 123 -6.25 -8.13 -17.91
CA HIS A 123 -5.15 -8.95 -18.40
C HIS A 123 -4.79 -8.61 -19.86
N GLU A 124 -5.79 -8.30 -20.69
CA GLU A 124 -5.58 -7.86 -22.07
C GLU A 124 -4.81 -6.52 -22.12
N GLY A 125 -5.25 -5.50 -21.35
CA GLY A 125 -4.56 -4.21 -21.26
C GLY A 125 -3.12 -4.32 -20.73
N HIS A 126 -2.88 -5.23 -19.80
CA HIS A 126 -1.53 -5.53 -19.31
C HIS A 126 -0.65 -6.09 -20.43
N ARG A 127 -1.11 -7.11 -21.15
CA ARG A 127 -0.36 -7.69 -22.27
C ARG A 127 -0.07 -6.69 -23.38
N GLN A 128 -1.03 -5.83 -23.71
CA GLN A 128 -0.83 -4.79 -24.72
C GLN A 128 0.27 -3.80 -24.34
N ARG A 129 0.37 -3.45 -23.05
CA ARG A 129 1.35 -2.48 -22.54
C ARG A 129 2.74 -3.08 -22.31
N LEU A 130 2.81 -4.28 -21.78
CA LEU A 130 4.07 -4.91 -21.36
C LEU A 130 4.57 -5.99 -22.31
N GLY A 131 3.69 -6.71 -23.00
CA GLY A 131 4.05 -7.86 -23.84
C GLY A 131 4.95 -7.53 -25.03
N GLY A 132 4.97 -6.26 -25.49
CA GLY A 132 5.90 -5.77 -26.53
C GLY A 132 7.19 -5.17 -25.99
N SER A 133 7.33 -5.02 -24.68
CA SER A 133 8.50 -4.39 -24.08
C SER A 133 9.68 -5.36 -23.99
N LYS A 134 10.86 -4.86 -24.41
CA LYS A 134 12.12 -5.63 -24.33
C LYS A 134 12.90 -5.38 -23.03
N THR A 135 12.40 -4.51 -22.15
CA THR A 135 13.09 -4.18 -20.89
C THR A 135 12.99 -5.33 -19.88
N GLY A 136 14.03 -5.54 -19.08
CA GLY A 136 14.05 -6.55 -18.02
C GLY A 136 12.92 -6.35 -17.01
N ILE A 137 12.64 -5.08 -16.65
CA ILE A 137 11.59 -4.74 -15.71
C ILE A 137 10.18 -5.09 -16.21
N ALA A 138 9.88 -4.87 -17.51
CA ALA A 138 8.58 -5.21 -18.05
C ALA A 138 8.35 -6.74 -18.04
N ARG A 139 9.37 -7.52 -18.35
CA ARG A 139 9.33 -8.98 -18.26
C ARG A 139 9.13 -9.44 -16.82
N TYR A 140 9.85 -8.83 -15.90
CA TYR A 140 9.72 -9.15 -14.46
C TYR A 140 8.29 -8.87 -13.95
N ILE A 141 7.73 -7.70 -14.28
CA ILE A 141 6.36 -7.35 -13.90
C ILE A 141 5.37 -8.34 -14.53
N ASP A 142 5.50 -8.64 -15.82
CA ASP A 142 4.62 -9.59 -16.53
C ASP A 142 4.65 -10.98 -15.88
N GLU A 143 5.84 -11.50 -15.57
CA GLU A 143 6.01 -12.78 -14.89
C GLU A 143 5.35 -12.80 -13.50
N LYS A 144 5.59 -11.77 -12.68
CA LYS A 144 5.09 -11.72 -11.30
C LYS A 144 3.59 -11.47 -11.23
N THR A 145 3.02 -10.70 -12.15
CA THR A 145 1.59 -10.41 -12.17
C THR A 145 0.77 -11.52 -12.81
N SER A 146 1.35 -12.39 -13.63
CA SER A 146 0.66 -13.52 -14.24
C SER A 146 -0.06 -14.42 -13.23
N TYR A 147 0.59 -14.69 -12.10
CA TYR A 147 -0.01 -15.43 -10.98
C TYR A 147 -1.30 -14.77 -10.45
N TRP A 148 -1.31 -13.45 -10.33
CA TRP A 148 -2.49 -12.71 -9.86
C TRP A 148 -3.66 -12.79 -10.81
N TYR A 149 -3.41 -12.72 -12.12
CA TYR A 149 -4.47 -12.91 -13.11
C TYR A 149 -5.10 -14.30 -13.02
N ASP A 150 -4.29 -15.34 -12.82
CA ASP A 150 -4.81 -16.69 -12.63
C ASP A 150 -5.58 -16.85 -11.31
N CYS A 151 -5.17 -16.18 -10.25
CA CYS A 151 -5.93 -16.11 -9.01
C CYS A 151 -7.27 -15.41 -9.20
N MET A 152 -7.32 -14.29 -9.92
CA MET A 152 -8.53 -13.51 -10.15
C MET A 152 -9.55 -14.26 -11.02
N LYS A 153 -9.11 -15.06 -11.99
CA LYS A 153 -10.00 -15.92 -12.80
C LYS A 153 -10.84 -16.88 -11.97
N LYS A 154 -10.34 -17.35 -10.82
CA LYS A 154 -11.11 -18.21 -9.89
C LYS A 154 -12.34 -17.49 -9.31
N TYR A 155 -12.37 -16.17 -9.39
CA TYR A 155 -13.47 -15.32 -8.95
C TYR A 155 -14.25 -14.71 -10.11
N ASP A 156 -14.04 -15.21 -11.34
CA ASP A 156 -14.62 -14.66 -12.58
C ASP A 156 -14.22 -13.21 -12.86
N ILE A 157 -12.99 -12.84 -12.49
CA ILE A 157 -12.44 -11.50 -12.69
C ILE A 157 -11.32 -11.58 -13.74
N GLU A 158 -11.47 -10.86 -14.87
CA GLU A 158 -10.52 -10.84 -15.97
C GLU A 158 -9.36 -9.84 -15.80
N GLY A 159 -9.07 -9.46 -14.57
CA GLY A 159 -8.04 -8.50 -14.25
C GLY A 159 -7.88 -8.35 -12.74
N PHE A 160 -7.38 -7.20 -12.30
CA PHE A 160 -7.36 -6.83 -10.89
C PHE A 160 -7.68 -5.34 -10.71
N TYR A 161 -8.15 -5.01 -9.53
CA TYR A 161 -8.41 -3.63 -9.10
C TYR A 161 -7.21 -3.12 -8.31
N ASN A 162 -6.84 -1.88 -8.55
CA ASN A 162 -5.70 -1.23 -7.92
C ASN A 162 -6.17 -0.19 -6.91
#